data_ae19fc8279cbd77e5bed261b94a9e082
#
_entry.id   ae19fc8279cbd77e5bed261b94a9e082
#
_cell.length_a   1.000
_cell.length_b   1.000
_cell.length_c   1.000
_cell.angle_alpha   90.00
_cell.angle_beta   90.00
_cell.angle_gamma   90.00
#
_symmetry.space_group_name_H-M   'P 1'
#
loop_
_entity.id
_entity.type
_entity.pdbx_description
1 polymer ?
#
loop_
_entity_poly.entity_id
_entity_poly.type
_entity_poly.pdbx_seq_one_letter_code
_entity_poly.pdbx_strand_id
1 'polypeptide(L)'
;MTRRLLIAACILTLCVPALALAQPAAARLTILHTNDTHGHLMPFSYPAIAPAGSALEQMTERSNIGGMARRAALAQKIRTEQKGRGIPVWLVDVGDFCDGTPFSTEYKGEADMAAINAAGYDFATFGNHEFNNTLEQVRKLLGQATHPILLANAVDRATQKPLGQAWRVEKVGGVRVGLFGMVTREAATYPAAKEGVDILDEIKTATVTVQTLRKQADIVILLSHGGEDMDKRLAAEVPGIDVIIGGHSHTRLPVGEFVWRGDDLKQNDINGTVIAQAFQWGGELGRLDLLFEKDASGVWRVSRYRERLLPITQDMQAEPMVAAVVDRFWQPIAARFGEVVGKAAADFSSRGDDEAPYNLVADAVRETYNVEFEMENTGGVRAPLVAGDITRADLVTLDPFDNRVILFKATGTQIKDLLARYAPYVSGLRYRLVDGQVVEATIGGRPIENDRTYAGATNSYYAGLALRDISQENTGRMRLDVLTGYVKDKGTVTPAYDGRRVVIGQRRRDGR
;
A
#
# COMPACT_ATOMS: atom_id res chain seq x y z
N MET A 1 84.77 24.64 -52.69
CA MET A 1 84.76 23.38 -51.89
C MET A 1 84.05 23.68 -50.52
N THR A 2 82.78 23.45 -50.38
CA THR A 2 82.01 23.71 -49.18
C THR A 2 81.39 22.38 -48.67
N ARG A 3 81.91 21.89 -47.56
CA ARG A 3 81.42 20.67 -46.92
C ARG A 3 80.13 21.05 -46.12
N ARG A 4 78.97 20.42 -46.44
CA ARG A 4 77.74 20.45 -45.65
C ARG A 4 77.80 19.35 -44.60
N LEU A 5 77.70 19.73 -43.31
CA LEU A 5 77.50 18.82 -42.22
C LEU A 5 75.95 18.53 -42.10
N LEU A 6 75.61 17.27 -42.15
CA LEU A 6 74.25 16.78 -41.80
C LEU A 6 74.23 16.43 -40.32
N ILE A 7 73.47 17.15 -39.54
CA ILE A 7 73.16 16.82 -38.14
C ILE A 7 71.88 15.93 -38.15
N ALA A 8 72.05 14.67 -37.76
CA ALA A 8 70.93 13.75 -37.58
C ALA A 8 70.41 13.96 -36.16
N ALA A 9 69.17 14.49 -36.01
CA ALA A 9 68.49 14.61 -34.74
C ALA A 9 67.74 13.28 -34.45
N CYS A 10 68.22 12.51 -33.45
CA CYS A 10 67.50 11.38 -32.91
C CYS A 10 66.38 11.88 -31.99
N ILE A 11 65.12 11.74 -32.46
CA ILE A 11 63.94 11.97 -31.63
C ILE A 11 63.70 10.71 -30.77
N LEU A 12 64.05 10.78 -29.47
CA LEU A 12 63.73 9.74 -28.49
C LEU A 12 62.22 9.87 -28.12
N THR A 13 61.38 9.02 -28.71
CA THR A 13 59.97 8.95 -28.34
C THR A 13 59.85 8.24 -26.96
N LEU A 14 59.65 8.99 -25.90
CA LEU A 14 59.31 8.45 -24.61
C LEU A 14 57.87 7.92 -24.68
N CYS A 15 57.69 6.60 -24.81
CA CYS A 15 56.42 5.92 -24.54
C CYS A 15 56.17 5.98 -23.01
N VAL A 16 55.38 6.94 -22.57
CA VAL A 16 54.81 6.93 -21.23
C VAL A 16 53.63 5.92 -21.30
N PRO A 17 53.67 4.81 -20.56
CA PRO A 17 52.53 3.95 -20.48
C PRO A 17 51.40 4.75 -19.82
N ALA A 18 50.30 4.98 -20.57
CA ALA A 18 49.08 5.48 -20.01
C ALA A 18 48.59 4.46 -18.94
N LEU A 19 48.79 4.76 -17.69
CA LEU A 19 48.08 4.07 -16.64
C LEU A 19 46.59 4.30 -16.89
N ALA A 20 45.96 3.31 -17.52
CA ALA A 20 44.51 3.23 -17.54
C ALA A 20 44.08 3.10 -16.06
N LEU A 21 43.67 4.21 -15.44
CA LEU A 21 42.95 4.19 -14.19
C LEU A 21 41.74 3.30 -14.44
N ALA A 22 41.79 2.07 -13.94
CA ALA A 22 40.65 1.18 -13.96
C ALA A 22 39.47 1.95 -13.33
N GLN A 23 38.45 2.24 -14.13
CA GLN A 23 37.23 2.84 -13.57
C GLN A 23 36.75 1.92 -12.45
N PRO A 24 36.38 2.46 -11.30
CA PRO A 24 35.89 1.65 -10.20
C PRO A 24 34.77 0.76 -10.72
N ALA A 25 34.81 -0.52 -10.36
CA ALA A 25 33.77 -1.45 -10.77
C ALA A 25 32.41 -0.87 -10.32
N ALA A 26 31.53 -0.60 -11.29
CA ALA A 26 30.22 -0.03 -11.04
C ALA A 26 29.15 -0.94 -11.64
N ALA A 27 28.00 -1.10 -10.95
CA ALA A 27 26.86 -1.81 -11.46
C ALA A 27 25.60 -0.97 -11.27
N ARG A 28 24.61 -1.20 -12.12
CA ARG A 28 23.34 -0.47 -12.10
C ARG A 28 22.18 -1.44 -12.04
N LEU A 29 21.12 -1.03 -11.35
CA LEU A 29 19.85 -1.72 -11.27
C LEU A 29 18.72 -0.71 -11.31
N THR A 30 17.69 -0.97 -12.10
CA THR A 30 16.43 -0.26 -12.01
C THR A 30 15.41 -1.17 -11.33
N ILE A 31 14.78 -0.72 -10.27
CA ILE A 31 13.64 -1.38 -9.62
C ILE A 31 12.38 -0.58 -9.98
N LEU A 32 11.41 -1.27 -10.60
CA LEU A 32 10.05 -0.79 -10.76
C LEU A 32 9.23 -1.42 -9.64
N HIS A 33 8.42 -0.63 -8.94
CA HIS A 33 7.71 -1.17 -7.79
C HIS A 33 6.27 -0.69 -7.69
N THR A 34 5.44 -1.57 -7.14
CA THR A 34 4.04 -1.33 -6.77
C THR A 34 3.80 -1.85 -5.37
N ASN A 35 2.81 -1.29 -4.72
CA ASN A 35 2.33 -1.68 -3.40
C ASN A 35 0.85 -1.33 -3.30
N ASP A 36 0.13 -2.01 -2.42
CA ASP A 36 -1.25 -1.66 -2.02
C ASP A 36 -2.17 -1.44 -3.24
N THR A 37 -2.12 -2.37 -4.20
CA THR A 37 -2.92 -2.23 -5.43
C THR A 37 -4.38 -2.55 -5.21
N HIS A 38 -4.73 -3.30 -4.15
CA HIS A 38 -6.09 -3.51 -3.68
C HIS A 38 -7.10 -3.81 -4.79
N GLY A 39 -6.78 -4.75 -5.67
CA GLY A 39 -7.66 -5.20 -6.74
C GLY A 39 -7.88 -4.20 -7.88
N HIS A 40 -7.18 -3.06 -7.93
CA HIS A 40 -7.34 -2.06 -8.98
C HIS A 40 -6.67 -2.52 -10.29
N LEU A 41 -7.23 -3.60 -10.88
CA LEU A 41 -6.79 -4.16 -12.15
C LEU A 41 -7.26 -3.33 -13.35
N MET A 42 -8.39 -2.64 -13.22
CA MET A 42 -8.94 -1.71 -14.20
C MET A 42 -8.54 -0.27 -13.89
N PRO A 43 -8.59 0.64 -14.88
CA PRO A 43 -8.42 2.07 -14.63
C PRO A 43 -9.49 2.61 -13.68
N PHE A 44 -9.14 3.62 -12.90
CA PHE A 44 -10.00 4.25 -11.90
C PHE A 44 -9.80 5.77 -11.87
N SER A 45 -10.58 6.48 -11.05
CA SER A 45 -10.43 7.92 -10.85
C SER A 45 -10.46 8.26 -9.37
N TYR A 46 -9.63 9.23 -8.97
CA TYR A 46 -9.76 9.93 -7.71
C TYR A 46 -10.67 11.16 -7.86
N PRO A 47 -11.15 11.76 -6.76
CA PRO A 47 -11.86 13.04 -6.79
C PRO A 47 -11.09 14.10 -7.57
N ALA A 48 -11.82 14.92 -8.35
CA ALA A 48 -11.22 15.99 -9.13
C ALA A 48 -10.51 17.04 -8.25
N ILE A 49 -11.09 17.31 -7.06
CA ILE A 49 -10.50 18.17 -6.04
C ILE A 49 -9.85 17.29 -4.97
N ALA A 50 -8.54 17.36 -4.88
CA ALA A 50 -7.80 16.65 -3.84
C ALA A 50 -8.10 17.23 -2.45
N PRO A 51 -8.25 16.39 -1.41
CA PRO A 51 -8.32 16.87 -0.04
C PRO A 51 -7.03 17.61 0.35
N ALA A 52 -7.18 18.75 1.03
CA ALA A 52 -6.04 19.56 1.46
C ALA A 52 -5.05 18.76 2.33
N GLY A 53 -3.76 18.85 2.03
CA GLY A 53 -2.69 18.14 2.71
C GLY A 53 -2.59 16.65 2.36
N SER A 54 -3.42 16.13 1.45
CA SER A 54 -3.35 14.73 1.02
C SER A 54 -2.28 14.50 -0.04
N ALA A 55 -1.84 13.24 -0.19
CA ALA A 55 -0.94 12.83 -1.26
C ALA A 55 -1.51 13.14 -2.67
N LEU A 56 -2.83 13.18 -2.80
CA LEU A 56 -3.51 13.49 -4.07
C LEU A 56 -3.27 14.92 -4.58
N GLU A 57 -2.98 15.89 -3.70
CA GLU A 57 -2.61 17.25 -4.12
C GLU A 57 -1.35 17.29 -4.99
N GLN A 58 -0.44 16.35 -4.75
CA GLN A 58 0.82 16.26 -5.48
C GLN A 58 0.72 15.46 -6.79
N MET A 59 -0.43 14.81 -7.05
CA MET A 59 -0.65 14.06 -8.28
C MET A 59 -1.10 14.98 -9.41
N THR A 60 -0.45 14.87 -10.57
CA THR A 60 -0.79 15.64 -11.77
C THR A 60 -2.02 15.09 -12.50
N GLU A 61 -2.24 13.77 -12.41
CA GLU A 61 -3.32 13.07 -13.07
C GLU A 61 -4.14 12.29 -12.03
N ARG A 62 -5.46 12.39 -12.10
CA ARG A 62 -6.39 11.75 -11.16
C ARG A 62 -7.59 11.08 -11.84
N SER A 63 -7.82 11.31 -13.12
CA SER A 63 -8.96 10.76 -13.85
C SER A 63 -8.52 9.67 -14.82
N ASN A 64 -9.22 8.53 -14.81
CA ASN A 64 -8.98 7.37 -15.69
C ASN A 64 -7.49 6.94 -15.69
N ILE A 65 -6.91 6.84 -14.50
CA ILE A 65 -5.53 6.47 -14.25
C ILE A 65 -5.38 5.00 -13.87
N GLY A 66 -4.15 4.51 -13.82
CA GLY A 66 -3.87 3.15 -13.35
C GLY A 66 -4.31 2.06 -14.33
N GLY A 67 -4.61 0.91 -13.77
CA GLY A 67 -4.93 -0.32 -14.48
C GLY A 67 -3.69 -1.16 -14.78
N MET A 68 -3.79 -2.49 -14.50
CA MET A 68 -2.66 -3.43 -14.60
C MET A 68 -2.06 -3.48 -16.01
N ALA A 69 -2.90 -3.47 -17.05
CA ALA A 69 -2.43 -3.57 -18.43
C ALA A 69 -1.61 -2.35 -18.89
N ARG A 70 -1.99 -1.14 -18.49
CA ARG A 70 -1.19 0.08 -18.76
C ARG A 70 0.11 0.08 -17.99
N ARG A 71 0.08 -0.35 -16.72
CA ARG A 71 1.23 -0.50 -15.85
C ARG A 71 2.25 -1.48 -16.42
N ALA A 72 1.79 -2.64 -16.89
CA ALA A 72 2.61 -3.64 -17.54
C ALA A 72 3.27 -3.11 -18.84
N ALA A 73 2.53 -2.37 -19.66
CA ALA A 73 3.07 -1.74 -20.86
C ALA A 73 4.19 -0.73 -20.55
N LEU A 74 3.99 0.12 -19.53
CA LEU A 74 5.04 1.05 -19.08
C LEU A 74 6.27 0.31 -18.56
N ALA A 75 6.07 -0.73 -17.74
CA ALA A 75 7.18 -1.55 -17.25
C ALA A 75 7.96 -2.21 -18.41
N GLN A 76 7.28 -2.75 -19.41
CA GLN A 76 7.90 -3.36 -20.59
C GLN A 76 8.68 -2.34 -21.44
N LYS A 77 8.13 -1.12 -21.60
CA LYS A 77 8.82 -0.01 -22.25
C LYS A 77 10.13 0.30 -21.54
N ILE A 78 10.11 0.45 -20.21
CA ILE A 78 11.30 0.75 -19.41
C ILE A 78 12.31 -0.41 -19.48
N ARG A 79 11.86 -1.66 -19.41
CA ARG A 79 12.74 -2.83 -19.60
C ARG A 79 13.46 -2.79 -20.95
N THR A 80 12.75 -2.46 -22.01
CA THR A 80 13.33 -2.35 -23.36
C THR A 80 14.36 -1.22 -23.43
N GLU A 81 14.05 -0.06 -22.89
CA GLU A 81 14.96 1.09 -22.83
C GLU A 81 16.23 0.78 -22.03
N GLN A 82 16.10 0.16 -20.87
CA GLN A 82 17.23 -0.15 -20.00
C GLN A 82 18.07 -1.32 -20.53
N LYS A 83 17.45 -2.31 -21.18
CA LYS A 83 18.16 -3.39 -21.86
C LYS A 83 19.15 -2.86 -22.91
N GLY A 84 18.78 -1.83 -23.68
CA GLY A 84 19.66 -1.15 -24.63
C GLY A 84 20.88 -0.49 -23.98
N ARG A 85 20.85 -0.27 -22.66
CA ARG A 85 21.95 0.31 -21.85
C ARG A 85 22.68 -0.75 -21.01
N GLY A 86 22.29 -2.02 -21.12
CA GLY A 86 22.84 -3.11 -20.30
C GLY A 86 22.47 -3.03 -18.81
N ILE A 87 21.37 -2.34 -18.47
CA ILE A 87 20.91 -2.17 -17.08
C ILE A 87 19.77 -3.15 -16.83
N PRO A 88 19.90 -4.08 -15.86
CA PRO A 88 18.81 -4.94 -15.43
C PRO A 88 17.64 -4.14 -14.84
N VAL A 89 16.41 -4.65 -15.06
CA VAL A 89 15.20 -4.07 -14.50
C VAL A 89 14.44 -5.16 -13.76
N TRP A 90 14.14 -4.95 -12.49
CA TRP A 90 13.23 -5.76 -11.71
C TRP A 90 11.89 -5.04 -11.51
N LEU A 91 10.81 -5.74 -11.70
CA LEU A 91 9.45 -5.29 -11.36
C LEU A 91 9.02 -6.05 -10.11
N VAL A 92 8.75 -5.34 -9.03
CA VAL A 92 8.43 -5.94 -7.74
C VAL A 92 7.08 -5.44 -7.21
N ASP A 93 6.38 -6.30 -6.46
CA ASP A 93 5.17 -5.93 -5.72
C ASP A 93 5.39 -6.11 -4.22
N VAL A 94 4.88 -5.17 -3.42
CA VAL A 94 5.11 -5.17 -1.98
C VAL A 94 3.84 -5.53 -1.19
N GLY A 95 2.93 -6.28 -1.80
CA GLY A 95 1.76 -6.83 -1.15
C GLY A 95 0.55 -5.90 -1.09
N ASP A 96 -0.50 -6.39 -0.43
CA ASP A 96 -1.85 -5.81 -0.43
C ASP A 96 -2.37 -5.62 -1.86
N PHE A 97 -2.22 -6.64 -2.70
CA PHE A 97 -2.90 -6.68 -3.98
C PHE A 97 -4.36 -7.15 -3.83
N CYS A 98 -4.69 -7.85 -2.74
CA CYS A 98 -6.06 -8.24 -2.39
C CYS A 98 -6.84 -7.11 -1.72
N ASP A 99 -8.17 -7.30 -1.68
CA ASP A 99 -9.19 -6.48 -1.04
C ASP A 99 -9.28 -5.03 -1.57
N GLY A 100 -10.47 -4.63 -2.00
CA GLY A 100 -10.73 -3.25 -2.42
C GLY A 100 -11.60 -3.12 -3.67
N THR A 101 -11.71 -4.15 -4.51
CA THR A 101 -12.57 -4.09 -5.71
C THR A 101 -13.37 -5.38 -5.90
N PRO A 102 -14.34 -5.42 -6.84
CA PRO A 102 -15.05 -6.64 -7.19
C PRO A 102 -14.16 -7.82 -7.56
N PHE A 103 -12.96 -7.60 -8.11
CA PHE A 103 -12.02 -8.69 -8.41
C PHE A 103 -11.62 -9.43 -7.15
N SER A 104 -11.20 -8.70 -6.13
CA SER A 104 -10.78 -9.33 -4.86
C SER A 104 -11.95 -9.96 -4.11
N THR A 105 -13.11 -9.30 -4.09
CA THR A 105 -14.32 -9.83 -3.44
C THR A 105 -14.76 -11.16 -4.07
N GLU A 106 -14.77 -11.23 -5.41
CA GLU A 106 -15.25 -12.41 -6.12
C GLU A 106 -14.21 -13.53 -6.21
N TYR A 107 -12.95 -13.17 -6.49
CA TYR A 107 -11.90 -14.14 -6.80
C TYR A 107 -10.84 -14.28 -5.69
N LYS A 108 -10.97 -13.54 -4.57
CA LYS A 108 -10.12 -13.65 -3.37
C LYS A 108 -8.62 -13.62 -3.70
N GLY A 109 -8.22 -12.69 -4.58
CA GLY A 109 -6.84 -12.49 -5.02
C GLY A 109 -6.40 -13.32 -6.23
N GLU A 110 -7.21 -14.28 -6.72
CA GLU A 110 -6.81 -15.09 -7.89
C GLU A 110 -6.74 -14.28 -9.18
N ALA A 111 -7.64 -13.33 -9.38
CA ALA A 111 -7.61 -12.42 -10.52
C ALA A 111 -6.37 -11.53 -10.48
N ASP A 112 -6.04 -11.02 -9.28
CA ASP A 112 -4.88 -10.18 -9.03
C ASP A 112 -3.58 -10.94 -9.30
N MET A 113 -3.42 -12.14 -8.71
CA MET A 113 -2.26 -12.99 -8.95
C MET A 113 -2.10 -13.38 -10.42
N ALA A 114 -3.20 -13.68 -11.14
CA ALA A 114 -3.16 -13.98 -12.56
C ALA A 114 -2.68 -12.77 -13.38
N ALA A 115 -3.12 -11.54 -13.02
CA ALA A 115 -2.71 -10.32 -13.68
C ALA A 115 -1.24 -9.95 -13.36
N ILE A 116 -0.80 -10.13 -12.11
CA ILE A 116 0.60 -9.98 -11.67
C ILE A 116 1.52 -10.93 -12.45
N ASN A 117 1.14 -12.22 -12.57
CA ASN A 117 1.86 -13.20 -13.37
C ASN A 117 1.97 -12.78 -14.85
N ALA A 118 0.85 -12.33 -15.45
CA ALA A 118 0.82 -11.89 -16.85
C ALA A 118 1.66 -10.62 -17.08
N ALA A 119 1.72 -9.71 -16.11
CA ALA A 119 2.53 -8.49 -16.16
C ALA A 119 4.03 -8.77 -15.99
N GLY A 120 4.41 -9.98 -15.57
CA GLY A 120 5.79 -10.43 -15.48
C GLY A 120 6.55 -9.78 -14.34
N TYR A 121 5.99 -9.80 -13.14
CA TYR A 121 6.71 -9.41 -11.94
C TYR A 121 7.87 -10.38 -11.66
N ASP A 122 8.99 -9.86 -11.15
CA ASP A 122 10.20 -10.64 -10.87
C ASP A 122 10.23 -11.15 -9.43
N PHE A 123 9.72 -10.35 -8.47
CA PHE A 123 9.62 -10.68 -7.04
C PHE A 123 8.39 -10.03 -6.44
N ALA A 124 7.85 -10.62 -5.37
CA ALA A 124 6.85 -9.96 -4.55
C ALA A 124 6.96 -10.37 -3.06
N THR A 125 6.27 -9.64 -2.19
CA THR A 125 5.90 -10.08 -0.85
C THR A 125 4.39 -10.04 -0.70
N PHE A 126 3.84 -10.60 0.37
CA PHE A 126 2.45 -10.45 0.74
C PHE A 126 2.30 -9.33 1.77
N GLY A 127 1.16 -8.62 1.74
CA GLY A 127 0.72 -7.73 2.79
C GLY A 127 -0.26 -8.42 3.74
N ASN A 128 -0.91 -7.64 4.60
CA ASN A 128 -1.87 -8.20 5.56
C ASN A 128 -3.19 -8.59 4.89
N HIS A 129 -3.60 -7.95 3.80
CA HIS A 129 -4.85 -8.26 3.12
C HIS A 129 -4.85 -9.62 2.41
N GLU A 130 -3.71 -10.15 2.01
CA GLU A 130 -3.61 -11.53 1.54
C GLU A 130 -4.02 -12.55 2.61
N PHE A 131 -3.87 -12.20 3.91
CA PHE A 131 -4.27 -13.04 5.04
C PHE A 131 -5.74 -12.87 5.46
N ASN A 132 -6.50 -12.01 4.78
CA ASN A 132 -7.91 -11.75 5.10
C ASN A 132 -8.86 -12.89 4.68
N ASN A 133 -8.38 -13.82 3.88
CA ASN A 133 -9.06 -15.06 3.52
C ASN A 133 -8.60 -16.24 4.39
N THR A 134 -8.91 -17.48 3.98
CA THR A 134 -8.46 -18.69 4.66
C THR A 134 -6.98 -18.97 4.39
N LEU A 135 -6.34 -19.73 5.25
CA LEU A 135 -4.96 -20.20 5.03
C LEU A 135 -4.83 -21.05 3.75
N GLU A 136 -5.88 -21.80 3.41
CA GLU A 136 -5.94 -22.55 2.15
C GLU A 136 -5.85 -21.59 0.94
N GLN A 137 -6.57 -20.47 0.97
CA GLN A 137 -6.51 -19.47 -0.10
C GLN A 137 -5.12 -18.82 -0.17
N VAL A 138 -4.49 -18.50 0.95
CA VAL A 138 -3.10 -17.99 0.99
C VAL A 138 -2.14 -18.96 0.31
N ARG A 139 -2.23 -20.27 0.66
CA ARG A 139 -1.41 -21.31 0.03
C ARG A 139 -1.69 -21.46 -1.46
N LYS A 140 -2.95 -21.31 -1.87
CA LYS A 140 -3.36 -21.32 -3.29
C LYS A 140 -2.70 -20.18 -4.06
N LEU A 141 -2.74 -18.96 -3.55
CA LEU A 141 -2.09 -17.79 -4.17
C LEU A 141 -0.57 -17.98 -4.27
N LEU A 142 0.07 -18.48 -3.21
CA LEU A 142 1.49 -18.83 -3.24
C LEU A 142 1.82 -19.86 -4.33
N GLY A 143 0.95 -20.89 -4.50
CA GLY A 143 1.11 -21.91 -5.52
C GLY A 143 0.84 -21.44 -6.95
N GLN A 144 0.07 -20.38 -7.14
CA GLN A 144 -0.24 -19.78 -8.44
C GLN A 144 0.82 -18.77 -8.89
N ALA A 145 1.61 -18.21 -7.97
CA ALA A 145 2.66 -17.24 -8.30
C ALA A 145 3.73 -17.87 -9.20
N THR A 146 4.05 -17.22 -10.32
CA THR A 146 5.11 -17.64 -11.25
C THR A 146 6.47 -17.02 -10.93
N HIS A 147 6.53 -16.17 -9.92
CA HIS A 147 7.70 -15.48 -9.41
C HIS A 147 7.86 -15.77 -7.90
N PRO A 148 9.05 -15.61 -7.33
CA PRO A 148 9.27 -15.79 -5.91
C PRO A 148 8.44 -14.82 -5.05
N ILE A 149 7.67 -15.37 -4.10
CA ILE A 149 7.07 -14.61 -3.01
C ILE A 149 8.03 -14.69 -1.82
N LEU A 150 8.60 -13.54 -1.46
CA LEU A 150 9.55 -13.41 -0.34
C LEU A 150 8.78 -13.07 0.93
N LEU A 151 8.90 -13.92 1.98
CA LEU A 151 8.09 -13.75 3.19
C LEU A 151 8.80 -14.37 4.39
N ALA A 152 9.75 -13.63 4.98
CA ALA A 152 10.65 -14.14 6.00
C ALA A 152 9.99 -14.30 7.38
N ASN A 153 8.99 -13.45 7.72
CA ASN A 153 8.40 -13.39 9.05
C ASN A 153 7.02 -14.03 9.17
N ALA A 154 6.43 -14.57 8.10
CA ALA A 154 5.21 -15.35 8.19
C ALA A 154 5.55 -16.84 8.13
N VAL A 155 5.40 -17.54 9.26
CA VAL A 155 5.84 -18.92 9.47
C VAL A 155 4.63 -19.84 9.62
N ASP A 156 4.58 -20.87 8.82
CA ASP A 156 3.59 -21.94 8.96
C ASP A 156 3.79 -22.65 10.30
N ARG A 157 2.74 -22.65 11.14
CA ARG A 157 2.81 -23.14 12.53
C ARG A 157 3.04 -24.64 12.58
N ALA A 158 2.56 -25.39 11.59
CA ALA A 158 2.72 -26.84 11.55
C ALA A 158 4.12 -27.28 11.12
N THR A 159 4.72 -26.55 10.16
CA THR A 159 6.02 -26.92 9.57
C THR A 159 7.19 -26.15 10.15
N GLN A 160 6.93 -25.06 10.86
CA GLN A 160 7.92 -24.11 11.38
C GLN A 160 8.83 -23.53 10.27
N LYS A 161 8.31 -23.43 9.05
CA LYS A 161 9.00 -22.86 7.90
C LYS A 161 8.27 -21.61 7.40
N PRO A 162 8.97 -20.65 6.79
CA PRO A 162 8.33 -19.53 6.12
C PRO A 162 7.31 -20.03 5.07
N LEU A 163 6.16 -19.35 4.96
CA LEU A 163 5.12 -19.67 3.96
C LEU A 163 5.61 -19.50 2.53
N GLY A 164 6.37 -18.41 2.28
CA GLY A 164 7.07 -18.18 1.03
C GLY A 164 8.55 -18.51 1.13
N GLN A 165 9.36 -17.91 0.27
CA GLN A 165 10.82 -17.96 0.42
C GLN A 165 11.24 -16.93 1.47
N ALA A 166 12.13 -17.28 2.41
CA ALA A 166 12.60 -16.31 3.39
C ALA A 166 13.41 -15.19 2.74
N TRP A 167 14.28 -15.54 1.78
CA TRP A 167 15.16 -14.62 1.08
C TRP A 167 15.71 -15.28 -0.21
N ARG A 168 16.32 -14.45 -1.07
CA ARG A 168 16.98 -14.87 -2.31
C ARG A 168 18.23 -14.02 -2.58
N VAL A 169 19.18 -14.54 -3.34
CA VAL A 169 20.38 -13.79 -3.81
C VAL A 169 20.44 -13.85 -5.33
N GLU A 170 20.51 -12.69 -5.95
CA GLU A 170 20.63 -12.52 -7.40
C GLU A 170 21.95 -11.81 -7.76
N LYS A 171 22.37 -11.92 -9.03
CA LYS A 171 23.57 -11.23 -9.53
C LYS A 171 23.20 -10.08 -10.47
N VAL A 172 23.74 -8.91 -10.19
CA VAL A 172 23.54 -7.69 -10.97
C VAL A 172 24.91 -7.11 -11.32
N GLY A 173 25.39 -7.25 -12.55
CA GLY A 173 26.67 -6.69 -12.99
C GLY A 173 27.85 -7.04 -12.09
N GLY A 174 27.90 -8.27 -11.58
CA GLY A 174 28.96 -8.73 -10.67
C GLY A 174 28.73 -8.47 -9.18
N VAL A 175 27.68 -7.73 -8.82
CA VAL A 175 27.22 -7.49 -7.43
C VAL A 175 26.22 -8.59 -7.03
N ARG A 176 26.37 -9.16 -5.86
CA ARG A 176 25.42 -10.09 -5.27
C ARG A 176 24.39 -9.28 -4.46
N VAL A 177 23.14 -9.31 -4.91
CA VAL A 177 22.02 -8.58 -4.29
C VAL A 177 21.14 -9.58 -3.55
N GLY A 178 21.07 -9.47 -2.23
CA GLY A 178 20.17 -10.23 -1.39
C GLY A 178 18.82 -9.52 -1.29
N LEU A 179 17.73 -10.29 -1.48
CA LEU A 179 16.36 -9.80 -1.32
C LEU A 179 15.66 -10.63 -0.24
N PHE A 180 14.86 -9.98 0.59
CA PHE A 180 13.92 -10.64 1.49
C PHE A 180 12.64 -9.82 1.61
N GLY A 181 11.54 -10.45 2.05
CA GLY A 181 10.25 -9.81 2.20
C GLY A 181 9.70 -9.99 3.60
N MET A 182 8.88 -9.06 4.06
CA MET A 182 8.19 -9.13 5.35
C MET A 182 6.81 -8.49 5.28
N VAL A 183 5.89 -9.01 6.10
CA VAL A 183 4.55 -8.47 6.32
C VAL A 183 4.45 -7.84 7.72
N THR A 184 3.58 -6.86 7.88
CA THR A 184 3.28 -6.23 9.17
C THR A 184 2.72 -7.23 10.19
N ARG A 185 3.02 -7.03 11.47
CA ARG A 185 2.44 -7.84 12.57
C ARG A 185 0.92 -7.73 12.66
N GLU A 186 0.30 -6.73 12.08
CA GLU A 186 -1.15 -6.62 11.99
C GLU A 186 -1.76 -7.88 11.35
N ALA A 187 -1.08 -8.49 10.37
CA ALA A 187 -1.50 -9.74 9.72
C ALA A 187 -1.80 -10.88 10.72
N ALA A 188 -1.21 -10.88 11.92
CA ALA A 188 -1.51 -11.87 12.96
C ALA A 188 -2.97 -11.85 13.44
N THR A 189 -3.68 -10.74 13.23
CA THR A 189 -5.09 -10.57 13.62
C THR A 189 -6.07 -11.10 12.57
N TYR A 190 -5.59 -11.41 11.37
CA TYR A 190 -6.38 -11.82 10.22
C TYR A 190 -6.69 -13.32 10.22
N PRO A 191 -7.76 -13.76 9.51
CA PRO A 191 -8.24 -15.13 9.55
C PRO A 191 -7.18 -16.19 9.24
N ALA A 192 -6.46 -16.08 8.12
CA ALA A 192 -5.46 -17.07 7.74
C ALA A 192 -4.35 -17.24 8.78
N ALA A 193 -3.93 -16.13 9.41
CA ALA A 193 -2.92 -16.20 10.47
C ALA A 193 -3.45 -16.91 11.71
N LYS A 194 -4.70 -16.64 12.11
CA LYS A 194 -5.36 -17.34 13.22
C LYS A 194 -5.49 -18.84 12.97
N GLU A 195 -5.73 -19.26 11.71
CA GLU A 195 -5.83 -20.67 11.33
C GLU A 195 -4.50 -21.42 11.47
N GLY A 196 -3.34 -20.80 11.20
CA GLY A 196 -2.11 -21.59 11.27
C GLY A 196 -0.81 -20.89 10.89
N VAL A 197 -0.72 -19.56 10.99
CA VAL A 197 0.52 -18.82 10.69
C VAL A 197 0.93 -17.98 11.88
N ASP A 198 2.21 -18.02 12.22
CA ASP A 198 2.83 -17.11 13.18
C ASP A 198 3.48 -15.95 12.41
N ILE A 199 3.08 -14.72 12.72
CA ILE A 199 3.72 -13.52 12.21
C ILE A 199 4.76 -13.06 13.23
N LEU A 200 6.03 -13.22 12.87
CA LEU A 200 7.15 -12.92 13.74
C LEU A 200 7.43 -11.42 13.79
N ASP A 201 8.16 -10.99 14.82
CA ASP A 201 8.58 -9.60 15.02
C ASP A 201 9.49 -9.13 13.87
N GLU A 202 9.16 -7.98 13.27
CA GLU A 202 9.81 -7.45 12.07
C GLU A 202 11.29 -7.14 12.32
N ILE A 203 11.62 -6.43 13.41
CA ILE A 203 12.99 -6.01 13.73
C ILE A 203 13.87 -7.22 13.98
N LYS A 204 13.39 -8.18 14.79
CA LYS A 204 14.15 -9.41 15.12
C LYS A 204 14.36 -10.26 13.86
N THR A 205 13.32 -10.44 13.05
CA THR A 205 13.41 -11.23 11.81
C THR A 205 14.36 -10.58 10.82
N ALA A 206 14.24 -9.26 10.60
CA ALA A 206 15.14 -8.52 9.73
C ALA A 206 16.59 -8.64 10.20
N THR A 207 16.87 -8.50 11.51
CA THR A 207 18.22 -8.61 12.06
C THR A 207 18.86 -9.96 11.71
N VAL A 208 18.15 -11.07 11.96
CA VAL A 208 18.66 -12.43 11.68
C VAL A 208 18.83 -12.66 10.18
N THR A 209 17.87 -12.21 9.38
CA THR A 209 17.89 -12.38 7.92
C THR A 209 19.02 -11.59 7.29
N VAL A 210 19.23 -10.34 7.69
CA VAL A 210 20.33 -9.49 7.22
C VAL A 210 21.68 -10.08 7.59
N GLN A 211 21.87 -10.55 8.83
CA GLN A 211 23.10 -11.24 9.24
C GLN A 211 23.42 -12.46 8.39
N THR A 212 22.39 -13.19 7.96
CA THR A 212 22.53 -14.34 7.07
C THR A 212 22.86 -13.92 5.65
N LEU A 213 22.15 -12.92 5.11
CA LEU A 213 22.35 -12.41 3.75
C LEU A 213 23.72 -11.75 3.58
N ARG A 214 24.22 -11.00 4.55
CA ARG A 214 25.52 -10.33 4.47
C ARG A 214 26.72 -11.27 4.35
N LYS A 215 26.57 -12.56 4.66
CA LYS A 215 27.59 -13.58 4.41
C LYS A 215 27.71 -13.93 2.92
N GLN A 216 26.69 -13.66 2.11
CA GLN A 216 26.59 -14.12 0.72
C GLN A 216 26.11 -13.04 -0.26
N ALA A 217 25.71 -11.86 0.22
CA ALA A 217 25.27 -10.72 -0.57
C ALA A 217 26.08 -9.46 -0.24
N ASP A 218 26.29 -8.66 -1.26
CA ASP A 218 27.02 -7.40 -1.19
C ASP A 218 26.06 -6.23 -0.89
N ILE A 219 24.84 -6.28 -1.44
CA ILE A 219 23.74 -5.34 -1.25
C ILE A 219 22.55 -6.12 -0.70
N VAL A 220 21.77 -5.53 0.20
CA VAL A 220 20.55 -6.13 0.78
C VAL A 220 19.37 -5.21 0.56
N ILE A 221 18.31 -5.75 -0.06
CA ILE A 221 17.05 -5.08 -0.37
C ILE A 221 15.93 -5.78 0.39
N LEU A 222 15.10 -5.01 1.08
CA LEU A 222 13.90 -5.47 1.76
C LEU A 222 12.67 -5.05 0.97
N LEU A 223 11.76 -5.98 0.71
CA LEU A 223 10.38 -5.72 0.30
C LEU A 223 9.54 -5.70 1.58
N SER A 224 9.17 -4.52 2.04
CA SER A 224 8.56 -4.32 3.37
C SER A 224 7.09 -3.95 3.25
N HIS A 225 6.21 -4.84 3.68
CA HIS A 225 4.82 -4.47 3.93
C HIS A 225 4.61 -4.12 5.41
N GLY A 226 5.46 -3.23 5.94
CA GLY A 226 5.46 -2.83 7.36
C GLY A 226 4.88 -1.44 7.63
N GLY A 227 4.78 -0.61 6.60
CA GLY A 227 4.43 0.82 6.70
C GLY A 227 5.64 1.72 6.94
N GLU A 228 5.50 2.99 6.58
CA GLU A 228 6.59 3.99 6.60
C GLU A 228 7.29 4.10 7.95
N ASP A 229 6.53 4.13 9.05
CA ASP A 229 7.10 4.24 10.40
C ASP A 229 7.95 3.01 10.76
N MET A 230 7.51 1.80 10.38
CA MET A 230 8.27 0.58 10.58
C MET A 230 9.49 0.54 9.65
N ASP A 231 9.38 1.00 8.41
CA ASP A 231 10.48 1.06 7.46
C ASP A 231 11.59 2.00 7.96
N LYS A 232 11.23 3.15 8.54
CA LYS A 232 12.19 4.07 9.19
C LYS A 232 12.86 3.43 10.39
N ARG A 233 12.11 2.68 11.20
CA ARG A 233 12.69 1.94 12.33
C ARG A 233 13.63 0.84 11.85
N LEU A 234 13.25 0.05 10.85
CA LEU A 234 14.11 -0.98 10.25
C LEU A 234 15.39 -0.37 9.69
N ALA A 235 15.28 0.76 9.00
CA ALA A 235 16.44 1.49 8.48
C ALA A 235 17.38 1.96 9.58
N ALA A 236 16.87 2.40 10.72
CA ALA A 236 17.67 2.91 11.84
C ALA A 236 18.21 1.79 12.74
N GLU A 237 17.38 0.79 13.08
CA GLU A 237 17.66 -0.22 14.09
C GLU A 237 18.35 -1.48 13.54
N VAL A 238 18.23 -1.76 12.22
CA VAL A 238 18.79 -2.97 11.58
C VAL A 238 19.90 -2.60 10.61
N PRO A 239 21.18 -2.59 11.08
CA PRO A 239 22.31 -2.28 10.19
C PRO A 239 22.45 -3.35 9.10
N GLY A 240 22.73 -2.88 7.88
CA GLY A 240 22.96 -3.76 6.74
C GLY A 240 21.74 -3.93 5.81
N ILE A 241 20.68 -3.17 5.95
CA ILE A 241 19.67 -2.99 4.89
C ILE A 241 20.11 -1.78 4.06
N ASP A 242 20.30 -1.92 2.75
CA ASP A 242 20.70 -0.81 1.87
C ASP A 242 19.48 -0.12 1.24
N VAL A 243 18.43 -0.88 0.94
CA VAL A 243 17.21 -0.38 0.29
C VAL A 243 15.98 -1.05 0.91
N ILE A 244 14.95 -0.27 1.14
CA ILE A 244 13.61 -0.74 1.51
C ILE A 244 12.64 -0.26 0.42
N ILE A 245 11.89 -1.20 -0.16
CA ILE A 245 10.72 -0.89 -0.97
C ILE A 245 9.50 -1.15 -0.06
N GLY A 246 8.79 -0.09 0.29
CA GLY A 246 7.73 -0.09 1.30
C GLY A 246 6.32 -0.23 0.75
N GLY A 247 5.37 -0.56 1.64
CA GLY A 247 3.93 -0.63 1.41
C GLY A 247 3.15 -0.40 2.70
N HIS A 248 1.87 -0.84 2.75
CA HIS A 248 0.97 -0.81 3.91
C HIS A 248 0.44 0.58 4.31
N SER A 249 1.29 1.58 4.43
CA SER A 249 0.89 2.93 4.87
C SER A 249 0.32 3.81 3.75
N HIS A 250 0.31 3.32 2.52
CA HIS A 250 -0.09 4.09 1.33
C HIS A 250 0.64 5.44 1.24
N THR A 251 1.92 5.46 1.61
CA THR A 251 2.70 6.70 1.58
C THR A 251 3.20 6.98 0.17
N ARG A 252 3.07 8.24 -0.27
CA ARG A 252 3.58 8.70 -1.55
C ARG A 252 4.95 9.34 -1.37
N LEU A 253 6.02 8.64 -1.80
CA LEU A 253 7.42 9.10 -1.72
C LEU A 253 7.97 9.40 -3.12
N PRO A 254 7.71 10.57 -3.70
CA PRO A 254 8.04 10.86 -5.11
C PRO A 254 9.54 10.97 -5.40
N VAL A 255 10.37 11.11 -4.37
CA VAL A 255 11.83 11.20 -4.48
C VAL A 255 12.56 10.18 -3.60
N GLY A 256 11.80 9.34 -2.90
CA GLY A 256 12.33 8.44 -1.89
C GLY A 256 12.80 9.18 -0.64
N GLU A 257 13.19 8.43 0.37
CA GLU A 257 13.74 8.94 1.62
C GLU A 257 15.07 8.26 1.90
N PHE A 258 16.02 8.96 2.49
CA PHE A 258 17.28 8.38 2.93
C PHE A 258 17.42 8.51 4.44
N VAL A 259 17.49 7.37 5.11
CA VAL A 259 17.68 7.29 6.57
C VAL A 259 19.14 7.04 6.87
N TRP A 260 19.79 8.03 7.48
CA TRP A 260 21.18 7.96 7.91
C TRP A 260 21.34 7.10 9.16
N ARG A 261 22.48 6.39 9.25
CA ARG A 261 22.89 5.66 10.46
C ARG A 261 24.13 6.30 11.05
N GLY A 262 24.03 6.76 12.31
CA GLY A 262 25.13 7.34 13.10
C GLY A 262 25.18 8.86 13.08
N ASP A 263 25.92 9.42 14.06
CA ASP A 263 26.03 10.87 14.32
C ASP A 263 27.03 11.58 13.40
N ASP A 264 27.81 10.86 12.61
CA ASP A 264 28.90 11.41 11.78
C ASP A 264 28.42 11.62 10.33
N LEU A 265 28.03 12.85 10.01
CA LEU A 265 27.96 13.36 8.62
C LEU A 265 29.39 13.48 8.03
N LYS A 266 30.23 12.45 8.16
CA LYS A 266 31.52 12.42 7.48
C LYS A 266 31.23 12.35 5.97
N GLN A 267 31.49 13.47 5.30
CA GLN A 267 31.50 13.60 3.86
C GLN A 267 32.12 12.35 3.24
N ASN A 268 31.31 11.61 2.46
CA ASN A 268 31.62 10.47 1.61
C ASN A 268 31.29 9.06 2.13
N ASP A 269 30.78 8.84 3.32
CA ASP A 269 30.32 7.51 3.73
C ASP A 269 28.77 7.48 3.66
N ILE A 270 28.22 6.90 2.57
CA ILE A 270 26.77 6.70 2.44
C ILE A 270 26.38 5.51 3.33
N ASN A 271 26.37 5.74 4.64
CA ASN A 271 25.93 4.77 5.62
C ASN A 271 24.46 5.01 5.96
N GLY A 272 23.57 4.42 5.21
CA GLY A 272 22.15 4.59 5.40
C GLY A 272 21.32 3.65 4.54
N THR A 273 20.01 3.83 4.59
CA THR A 273 19.03 3.04 3.85
C THR A 273 18.18 3.97 2.99
N VAL A 274 18.00 3.62 1.72
CA VAL A 274 17.04 4.25 0.81
C VAL A 274 15.67 3.63 1.05
N ILE A 275 14.62 4.44 1.25
CA ILE A 275 13.23 4.00 1.36
C ILE A 275 12.46 4.57 0.16
N ALA A 276 11.69 3.72 -0.53
CA ALA A 276 10.79 4.08 -1.62
C ALA A 276 9.41 3.46 -1.40
N GLN A 277 8.33 4.18 -1.73
CA GLN A 277 6.95 3.68 -1.69
C GLN A 277 6.10 4.41 -2.73
N ALA A 278 5.21 3.68 -3.44
CA ALA A 278 4.51 4.16 -4.63
C ALA A 278 3.01 4.44 -4.37
N PHE A 279 2.67 4.97 -3.22
CA PHE A 279 1.30 5.33 -2.83
C PHE A 279 0.39 4.09 -2.77
N GLN A 280 -0.71 4.07 -3.57
CA GLN A 280 -1.70 2.99 -3.57
C GLN A 280 -2.33 2.80 -4.96
N TRP A 281 -3.03 1.66 -5.15
CA TRP A 281 -3.90 1.30 -6.26
C TRP A 281 -3.20 1.24 -7.62
N GLY A 282 -1.89 1.48 -7.64
CA GLY A 282 -1.09 1.47 -8.87
C GLY A 282 -1.49 2.54 -9.87
N GLY A 283 -1.97 3.70 -9.38
CA GLY A 283 -2.14 4.91 -10.20
C GLY A 283 -0.82 5.50 -10.66
N GLU A 284 0.26 5.19 -9.94
CA GLU A 284 1.65 5.51 -10.28
C GLU A 284 2.49 4.22 -10.22
N LEU A 285 3.55 4.16 -11.02
CA LEU A 285 4.58 3.12 -10.97
C LEU A 285 5.83 3.74 -10.36
N GLY A 286 6.31 3.20 -9.24
CA GLY A 286 7.59 3.59 -8.66
C GLY A 286 8.75 3.14 -9.55
N ARG A 287 9.76 4.00 -9.71
CA ARG A 287 11.00 3.71 -10.42
C ARG A 287 12.20 4.18 -9.62
N LEU A 288 12.93 3.23 -9.05
CA LEU A 288 14.16 3.44 -8.31
C LEU A 288 15.36 3.00 -9.17
N ASP A 289 16.12 3.98 -9.66
CA ASP A 289 17.38 3.75 -10.37
C ASP A 289 18.54 3.77 -9.35
N LEU A 290 19.28 2.67 -9.24
CA LEU A 290 20.38 2.46 -8.28
C LEU A 290 21.73 2.38 -9.01
N LEU A 291 22.75 3.02 -8.44
CA LEU A 291 24.16 2.84 -8.82
C LEU A 291 24.91 2.20 -7.63
N PHE A 292 25.54 1.08 -7.88
CA PHE A 292 26.42 0.39 -6.95
C PHE A 292 27.88 0.65 -7.31
N GLU A 293 28.66 1.07 -6.34
CA GLU A 293 30.09 1.29 -6.47
C GLU A 293 30.83 0.73 -5.24
N LYS A 294 32.10 0.39 -5.42
CA LYS A 294 32.93 -0.02 -4.27
C LYS A 294 33.46 1.22 -3.57
N ASP A 295 33.33 1.22 -2.24
CA ASP A 295 33.97 2.21 -1.39
C ASP A 295 35.51 2.02 -1.37
N ALA A 296 36.23 2.88 -0.65
CA ALA A 296 37.68 2.83 -0.56
C ALA A 296 38.23 1.53 0.10
N SER A 297 37.38 0.80 0.82
CA SER A 297 37.71 -0.51 1.41
C SER A 297 37.37 -1.69 0.47
N GLY A 298 36.84 -1.41 -0.72
CA GLY A 298 36.46 -2.41 -1.71
C GLY A 298 35.08 -3.04 -1.46
N VAL A 299 34.29 -2.48 -0.54
CA VAL A 299 32.94 -2.95 -0.21
C VAL A 299 31.91 -2.28 -1.12
N TRP A 300 30.99 -3.06 -1.67
CA TRP A 300 29.89 -2.54 -2.49
C TRP A 300 28.90 -1.72 -1.66
N ARG A 301 28.49 -0.55 -2.20
CA ARG A 301 27.52 0.37 -1.60
C ARG A 301 26.56 0.89 -2.66
N VAL A 302 25.38 1.33 -2.23
CA VAL A 302 24.50 2.19 -3.03
C VAL A 302 25.13 3.59 -3.03
N SER A 303 25.85 3.95 -4.09
CA SER A 303 26.57 5.25 -4.18
C SER A 303 25.63 6.37 -4.64
N ARG A 304 24.62 6.05 -5.42
CA ARG A 304 23.58 7.01 -5.85
C ARG A 304 22.24 6.28 -6.05
N TYR A 305 21.17 6.99 -5.79
CA TYR A 305 19.83 6.56 -6.15
C TYR A 305 19.03 7.70 -6.76
N ARG A 306 17.99 7.34 -7.49
CA ARG A 306 16.98 8.27 -8.00
C ARG A 306 15.63 7.58 -8.02
N GLU A 307 14.73 8.06 -7.16
CA GLU A 307 13.34 7.64 -7.13
C GLU A 307 12.45 8.60 -7.93
N ARG A 308 11.42 8.06 -8.56
CA ARG A 308 10.35 8.79 -9.26
C ARG A 308 9.09 7.97 -9.25
N LEU A 309 7.96 8.62 -9.04
CA LEU A 309 6.64 8.03 -9.28
C LEU A 309 6.18 8.42 -10.69
N LEU A 310 5.91 7.43 -11.52
CA LEU A 310 5.51 7.59 -12.91
C LEU A 310 4.00 7.43 -13.02
N PRO A 311 3.22 8.48 -13.34
CA PRO A 311 1.78 8.37 -13.45
C PRO A 311 1.39 7.42 -14.59
N ILE A 312 0.37 6.59 -14.34
CA ILE A 312 -0.23 5.70 -15.33
C ILE A 312 -1.45 6.39 -15.91
N THR A 313 -1.29 7.03 -17.05
CA THR A 313 -2.28 7.95 -17.63
C THR A 313 -3.19 7.28 -18.66
N GLN A 314 -4.30 7.93 -18.99
CA GLN A 314 -5.31 7.40 -19.92
C GLN A 314 -4.84 7.26 -21.37
N ASP A 315 -3.81 8.00 -21.77
CA ASP A 315 -3.22 7.95 -23.13
C ASP A 315 -2.24 6.80 -23.31
N MET A 316 -1.87 6.10 -22.22
CA MET A 316 -1.01 4.92 -22.29
C MET A 316 -1.73 3.75 -22.94
N GLN A 317 -1.08 3.10 -23.90
CA GLN A 317 -1.57 1.84 -24.46
C GLN A 317 -1.52 0.73 -23.40
N ALA A 318 -2.53 -0.12 -23.42
CA ALA A 318 -2.57 -1.31 -22.57
C ALA A 318 -1.72 -2.44 -23.18
N GLU A 319 -1.06 -3.23 -22.34
CA GLU A 319 -0.42 -4.47 -22.76
C GLU A 319 -1.52 -5.52 -23.06
N PRO A 320 -1.62 -6.04 -24.32
CA PRO A 320 -2.78 -6.84 -24.73
C PRO A 320 -2.97 -8.15 -23.96
N MET A 321 -1.89 -8.84 -23.58
CA MET A 321 -1.98 -10.10 -22.86
C MET A 321 -2.52 -9.88 -21.45
N VAL A 322 -2.07 -8.82 -20.76
CA VAL A 322 -2.56 -8.46 -19.44
C VAL A 322 -4.00 -7.98 -19.50
N ALA A 323 -4.34 -7.17 -20.51
CA ALA A 323 -5.73 -6.74 -20.73
C ALA A 323 -6.67 -7.95 -20.90
N ALA A 324 -6.29 -8.93 -21.72
CA ALA A 324 -7.08 -10.15 -21.92
C ALA A 324 -7.25 -10.97 -20.63
N VAL A 325 -6.24 -11.00 -19.74
CA VAL A 325 -6.35 -11.64 -18.42
C VAL A 325 -7.36 -10.89 -17.55
N VAL A 326 -7.26 -9.56 -17.47
CA VAL A 326 -8.20 -8.74 -16.68
C VAL A 326 -9.63 -8.91 -17.19
N ASP A 327 -9.82 -8.82 -18.51
CA ASP A 327 -11.14 -8.99 -19.16
C ASP A 327 -11.74 -10.37 -18.88
N ARG A 328 -10.96 -11.44 -18.91
CA ARG A 328 -11.42 -12.79 -18.61
C ARG A 328 -12.06 -12.90 -17.20
N PHE A 329 -11.52 -12.19 -16.22
CA PHE A 329 -12.07 -12.16 -14.86
C PHE A 329 -13.20 -11.14 -14.72
N TRP A 330 -13.20 -10.05 -15.51
CA TRP A 330 -14.24 -9.04 -15.45
C TRP A 330 -15.56 -9.50 -16.10
N GLN A 331 -15.50 -10.11 -17.28
CA GLN A 331 -16.70 -10.47 -18.05
C GLN A 331 -17.75 -11.28 -17.27
N PRO A 332 -17.40 -12.30 -16.45
CA PRO A 332 -18.41 -13.06 -15.71
C PRO A 332 -19.15 -12.25 -14.65
N ILE A 333 -18.55 -11.17 -14.16
CA ILE A 333 -19.09 -10.36 -13.05
C ILE A 333 -19.60 -8.98 -13.51
N ALA A 334 -19.33 -8.60 -14.76
CA ALA A 334 -19.62 -7.27 -15.30
C ALA A 334 -21.10 -6.87 -15.18
N ALA A 335 -22.04 -7.78 -15.46
CA ALA A 335 -23.47 -7.48 -15.36
C ALA A 335 -23.90 -7.15 -13.93
N ARG A 336 -23.33 -7.85 -12.92
CA ARG A 336 -23.64 -7.65 -11.51
C ARG A 336 -23.02 -6.39 -10.94
N PHE A 337 -21.75 -6.15 -11.23
CA PHE A 337 -21.00 -5.04 -10.63
C PHE A 337 -21.04 -3.75 -11.45
N GLY A 338 -21.30 -3.83 -12.77
CA GLY A 338 -21.49 -2.67 -13.63
C GLY A 338 -22.91 -2.06 -13.55
N GLU A 339 -23.83 -2.65 -12.76
CA GLU A 339 -25.16 -2.08 -12.54
C GLU A 339 -25.06 -0.67 -11.93
N VAL A 340 -25.63 0.34 -12.59
CA VAL A 340 -25.77 1.69 -12.02
C VAL A 340 -26.87 1.65 -10.97
N VAL A 341 -26.51 1.98 -9.73
CA VAL A 341 -27.40 1.93 -8.56
C VAL A 341 -27.87 3.31 -8.09
N GLY A 342 -27.28 4.39 -8.61
CA GLY A 342 -27.64 5.76 -8.27
C GLY A 342 -26.64 6.75 -8.84
N LYS A 343 -26.65 7.99 -8.33
CA LYS A 343 -25.73 9.07 -8.75
C LYS A 343 -25.14 9.78 -7.56
N ALA A 344 -23.87 10.18 -7.68
CA ALA A 344 -23.21 11.13 -6.80
C ALA A 344 -23.36 12.54 -7.39
N ALA A 345 -23.99 13.47 -6.67
CA ALA A 345 -24.17 14.85 -7.11
C ALA A 345 -22.86 15.62 -7.21
N ALA A 346 -21.85 15.22 -6.46
CA ALA A 346 -20.49 15.75 -6.44
C ALA A 346 -19.53 14.69 -5.86
N ASP A 347 -18.22 14.95 -5.92
CA ASP A 347 -17.21 14.06 -5.33
C ASP A 347 -17.40 13.93 -3.81
N PHE A 348 -17.41 12.70 -3.32
CA PHE A 348 -17.32 12.37 -1.89
C PHE A 348 -15.85 12.22 -1.52
N SER A 349 -15.31 13.17 -0.78
CA SER A 349 -13.92 13.22 -0.36
C SER A 349 -13.81 13.66 1.11
N SER A 350 -12.61 13.91 1.59
CA SER A 350 -12.38 14.39 2.96
C SER A 350 -12.26 15.92 3.02
N ARG A 351 -12.76 16.52 4.09
CA ARG A 351 -12.54 17.94 4.45
C ARG A 351 -12.09 17.98 5.92
N GLY A 352 -10.79 17.91 6.15
CA GLY A 352 -10.26 17.75 7.50
C GLY A 352 -10.72 16.45 8.13
N ASP A 353 -11.34 16.54 9.32
CA ASP A 353 -11.90 15.38 10.03
C ASP A 353 -13.27 14.91 9.51
N ASP A 354 -13.87 15.65 8.57
CA ASP A 354 -15.18 15.36 8.01
C ASP A 354 -15.02 14.64 6.67
N GLU A 355 -15.35 13.36 6.66
CA GLU A 355 -15.17 12.48 5.50
C GLU A 355 -16.53 12.05 4.94
N ALA A 356 -16.93 12.65 3.81
CA ALA A 356 -18.22 12.39 3.19
C ALA A 356 -18.49 10.92 2.85
N PRO A 357 -17.50 10.08 2.43
CA PRO A 357 -17.72 8.66 2.22
C PRO A 357 -18.16 7.92 3.50
N TYR A 358 -17.53 8.21 4.63
CA TYR A 358 -17.94 7.65 5.94
C TYR A 358 -19.32 8.15 6.36
N ASN A 359 -19.59 9.45 6.15
CA ASN A 359 -20.90 10.03 6.47
C ASN A 359 -22.02 9.34 5.67
N LEU A 360 -21.78 9.02 4.38
CA LEU A 360 -22.75 8.30 3.55
C LEU A 360 -23.04 6.90 4.10
N VAL A 361 -22.02 6.13 4.46
CA VAL A 361 -22.18 4.77 5.01
C VAL A 361 -22.92 4.81 6.33
N ALA A 362 -22.51 5.69 7.23
CA ALA A 362 -23.13 5.85 8.55
C ALA A 362 -24.59 6.31 8.45
N ASP A 363 -24.90 7.26 7.57
CA ASP A 363 -26.26 7.73 7.34
C ASP A 363 -27.15 6.63 6.75
N ALA A 364 -26.62 5.84 5.79
CA ALA A 364 -27.35 4.72 5.20
C ALA A 364 -27.76 3.67 6.25
N VAL A 365 -26.85 3.31 7.13
CA VAL A 365 -27.15 2.34 8.20
C VAL A 365 -28.12 2.93 9.22
N ARG A 366 -27.85 4.14 9.74
CA ARG A 366 -28.70 4.80 10.72
C ARG A 366 -30.14 4.98 10.23
N GLU A 367 -30.33 5.51 9.01
CA GLU A 367 -31.65 5.77 8.45
C GLU A 367 -32.40 4.48 8.14
N THR A 368 -31.74 3.46 7.57
CA THR A 368 -32.36 2.16 7.26
C THR A 368 -32.93 1.46 8.49
N TYR A 369 -32.19 1.52 9.61
CA TYR A 369 -32.62 0.85 10.86
C TYR A 369 -33.35 1.79 11.84
N ASN A 370 -33.51 3.07 11.48
CA ASN A 370 -34.18 4.08 12.29
C ASN A 370 -33.70 4.10 13.75
N VAL A 371 -32.35 4.07 13.92
CA VAL A 371 -31.71 4.15 15.24
C VAL A 371 -31.28 5.59 15.56
N GLU A 372 -31.05 5.89 16.86
CA GLU A 372 -30.72 7.24 17.31
C GLU A 372 -29.33 7.68 16.80
N PHE A 373 -28.38 6.74 16.70
CA PHE A 373 -27.03 7.02 16.21
C PHE A 373 -26.41 5.79 15.54
N GLU A 374 -25.33 6.02 14.80
CA GLU A 374 -24.47 5.00 14.20
C GLU A 374 -23.01 5.36 14.47
N MET A 375 -22.14 4.34 14.61
CA MET A 375 -20.68 4.46 14.76
C MET A 375 -19.94 3.59 13.76
N GLU A 376 -19.00 4.18 13.03
CA GLU A 376 -18.18 3.49 12.02
C GLU A 376 -16.69 3.58 12.39
N ASN A 377 -15.94 2.45 12.30
CA ASN A 377 -14.53 2.44 12.61
C ASN A 377 -13.70 3.15 11.53
N THR A 378 -12.60 3.75 11.93
CA THR A 378 -11.56 4.21 11.02
C THR A 378 -11.04 3.03 10.18
N GLY A 379 -10.86 3.21 8.86
CA GLY A 379 -10.45 2.16 7.92
C GLY A 379 -11.61 1.29 7.40
N GLY A 380 -12.84 1.46 7.91
CA GLY A 380 -14.03 0.72 7.45
C GLY A 380 -14.57 1.17 6.08
N VAL A 381 -14.17 2.33 5.60
CA VAL A 381 -14.49 2.88 4.27
C VAL A 381 -13.17 3.10 3.53
N ARG A 382 -13.05 2.56 2.31
CA ARG A 382 -11.76 2.39 1.64
C ARG A 382 -11.53 3.30 0.44
N ALA A 383 -12.60 3.86 -0.13
CA ALA A 383 -12.49 4.67 -1.35
C ALA A 383 -13.43 5.89 -1.30
N PRO A 384 -13.08 6.99 -1.98
CA PRO A 384 -14.02 8.06 -2.28
C PRO A 384 -15.04 7.60 -3.33
N LEU A 385 -16.12 8.37 -3.52
CA LEU A 385 -16.96 8.30 -4.71
C LEU A 385 -16.71 9.52 -5.58
N VAL A 386 -16.63 9.31 -6.89
CA VAL A 386 -16.49 10.38 -7.88
C VAL A 386 -17.89 10.82 -8.37
N ALA A 387 -18.05 12.11 -8.67
CA ALA A 387 -19.30 12.64 -9.22
C ALA A 387 -19.75 11.90 -10.49
N GLY A 388 -21.03 11.64 -10.62
CA GLY A 388 -21.62 10.92 -11.76
C GLY A 388 -22.38 9.67 -11.34
N ASP A 389 -22.48 8.70 -12.24
CA ASP A 389 -23.16 7.44 -11.98
C ASP A 389 -22.37 6.63 -10.93
N ILE A 390 -23.10 6.05 -9.97
CA ILE A 390 -22.57 5.12 -8.98
C ILE A 390 -22.94 3.73 -9.42
N THR A 391 -21.95 2.89 -9.66
CA THR A 391 -22.13 1.46 -9.93
C THR A 391 -22.06 0.64 -8.65
N ARG A 392 -22.54 -0.62 -8.72
CA ARG A 392 -22.33 -1.56 -7.62
C ARG A 392 -20.82 -1.80 -7.36
N ALA A 393 -19.96 -1.74 -8.40
CA ALA A 393 -18.51 -1.83 -8.25
C ALA A 393 -17.95 -0.70 -7.39
N ASP A 394 -18.43 0.53 -7.58
CA ASP A 394 -17.98 1.68 -6.77
C ASP A 394 -18.35 1.50 -5.29
N LEU A 395 -19.54 0.97 -4.99
CA LEU A 395 -19.95 0.70 -3.61
C LEU A 395 -19.13 -0.45 -2.98
N VAL A 396 -18.78 -1.49 -3.76
CA VAL A 396 -17.85 -2.54 -3.28
C VAL A 396 -16.48 -1.96 -3.02
N THR A 397 -15.98 -1.08 -3.88
CA THR A 397 -14.67 -0.44 -3.68
C THR A 397 -14.67 0.49 -2.47
N LEU A 398 -15.80 1.14 -2.20
CA LEU A 398 -15.98 1.97 -1.01
C LEU A 398 -16.08 1.13 0.27
N ASP A 399 -16.83 0.01 0.25
CA ASP A 399 -17.04 -0.93 1.35
C ASP A 399 -16.74 -2.37 0.91
N PRO A 400 -15.45 -2.78 0.82
CA PRO A 400 -15.07 -4.09 0.29
C PRO A 400 -15.18 -5.23 1.29
N PHE A 401 -15.61 -4.95 2.52
CA PHE A 401 -15.64 -5.92 3.61
C PHE A 401 -16.98 -6.63 3.73
N ASP A 402 -16.94 -7.90 4.12
CA ASP A 402 -18.14 -8.70 4.41
C ASP A 402 -18.77 -8.35 5.78
N ASN A 403 -18.83 -7.06 6.10
CA ASN A 403 -19.38 -6.59 7.35
C ASN A 403 -20.91 -6.70 7.39
N ARG A 404 -21.44 -7.19 8.52
CA ARG A 404 -22.86 -7.19 8.82
C ARG A 404 -23.23 -6.02 9.71
N VAL A 405 -24.47 -5.56 9.59
CA VAL A 405 -24.98 -4.53 10.50
C VAL A 405 -25.31 -5.13 11.86
N ILE A 406 -24.79 -4.50 12.90
CA ILE A 406 -25.00 -4.84 14.31
C ILE A 406 -25.82 -3.74 14.97
N LEU A 407 -26.92 -4.09 15.60
CA LEU A 407 -27.68 -3.19 16.46
C LEU A 407 -27.24 -3.37 17.91
N PHE A 408 -27.21 -2.28 18.67
CA PHE A 408 -26.82 -2.34 20.08
C PHE A 408 -27.51 -1.26 20.92
N LYS A 409 -27.45 -1.41 22.23
CA LYS A 409 -27.93 -0.39 23.17
C LYS A 409 -26.81 -0.05 24.14
N ALA A 410 -26.50 1.25 24.28
CA ALA A 410 -25.43 1.70 25.16
C ALA A 410 -25.89 2.90 26.02
N THR A 411 -25.40 2.97 27.24
CA THR A 411 -25.61 4.16 28.12
C THR A 411 -24.76 5.33 27.60
N GLY A 412 -25.14 6.55 27.94
CA GLY A 412 -24.36 7.72 27.56
C GLY A 412 -22.93 7.68 28.06
N THR A 413 -22.65 7.09 29.21
CA THR A 413 -21.30 6.84 29.71
C THR A 413 -20.53 5.93 28.78
N GLN A 414 -21.09 4.78 28.36
CA GLN A 414 -20.48 3.85 27.45
C GLN A 414 -20.20 4.49 26.07
N ILE A 415 -21.15 5.29 25.56
CA ILE A 415 -20.98 6.03 24.30
C ILE A 415 -19.79 6.97 24.39
N LYS A 416 -19.68 7.79 25.45
CA LYS A 416 -18.55 8.71 25.64
C LYS A 416 -17.20 7.98 25.73
N ASP A 417 -17.17 6.82 26.39
CA ASP A 417 -15.97 5.96 26.46
C ASP A 417 -15.56 5.43 25.07
N LEU A 418 -16.54 5.01 24.25
CA LEU A 418 -16.30 4.58 22.87
C LEU A 418 -15.74 5.72 22.00
N LEU A 419 -16.32 6.94 22.12
CA LEU A 419 -15.85 8.12 21.42
C LEU A 419 -14.40 8.47 21.80
N ALA A 420 -14.08 8.47 23.09
CA ALA A 420 -12.75 8.78 23.59
C ALA A 420 -11.69 7.77 23.13
N ARG A 421 -12.05 6.47 23.13
CA ARG A 421 -11.13 5.38 22.84
C ARG A 421 -10.87 5.18 21.35
N TYR A 422 -11.90 5.29 20.50
CA TYR A 422 -11.84 4.88 19.10
C TYR A 422 -12.05 6.02 18.10
N ALA A 423 -12.50 7.19 18.55
CA ALA A 423 -12.81 8.35 17.70
C ALA A 423 -13.57 7.98 16.40
N PRO A 424 -14.69 7.22 16.46
CA PRO A 424 -15.38 6.69 15.29
C PRO A 424 -15.98 7.80 14.41
N TYR A 425 -16.22 7.50 13.13
CA TYR A 425 -17.15 8.29 12.31
C TYR A 425 -18.58 8.00 12.79
N VAL A 426 -19.50 8.96 12.62
CA VAL A 426 -20.81 8.86 13.26
C VAL A 426 -21.94 9.41 12.40
N SER A 427 -23.18 8.92 12.65
CA SER A 427 -24.42 9.51 12.17
C SER A 427 -25.43 9.66 13.30
N GLY A 428 -26.28 10.72 13.28
CA GLY A 428 -27.23 11.02 14.35
C GLY A 428 -26.58 11.52 15.65
N LEU A 429 -25.28 11.44 15.76
CA LEU A 429 -24.43 11.86 16.86
C LEU A 429 -23.46 12.92 16.36
N ARG A 430 -23.10 13.87 17.22
CA ARG A 430 -22.01 14.85 17.00
C ARG A 430 -21.11 14.87 18.21
N TYR A 431 -19.80 14.99 18.01
CA TYR A 431 -18.87 15.08 19.11
C TYR A 431 -17.60 15.86 18.77
N ARG A 432 -16.97 16.37 19.82
CA ARG A 432 -15.67 17.01 19.79
C ARG A 432 -14.73 16.33 20.77
N LEU A 433 -13.61 15.83 20.28
CA LEU A 433 -12.55 15.20 21.04
C LEU A 433 -11.34 16.13 21.09
N VAL A 434 -10.82 16.41 22.26
CA VAL A 434 -9.62 17.23 22.45
C VAL A 434 -8.65 16.44 23.35
N ASP A 435 -7.44 16.18 22.86
CA ASP A 435 -6.42 15.41 23.59
C ASP A 435 -6.95 14.09 24.18
N GLY A 436 -7.80 13.38 23.42
CA GLY A 436 -8.40 12.10 23.81
C GLY A 436 -9.60 12.22 24.77
N GLN A 437 -10.06 13.43 25.09
CA GLN A 437 -11.21 13.63 25.95
C GLN A 437 -12.43 14.19 25.18
N VAL A 438 -13.60 13.64 25.44
CA VAL A 438 -14.86 14.12 24.86
C VAL A 438 -15.26 15.40 25.60
N VAL A 439 -15.12 16.55 24.93
CA VAL A 439 -15.48 17.86 25.48
C VAL A 439 -16.91 18.24 25.14
N GLU A 440 -17.46 17.68 24.07
CA GLU A 440 -18.84 17.88 23.64
C GLU A 440 -19.34 16.60 22.95
N ALA A 441 -20.56 16.16 23.28
CA ALA A 441 -21.23 15.08 22.55
C ALA A 441 -22.75 15.23 22.63
N THR A 442 -23.44 15.11 21.49
CA THR A 442 -24.88 15.24 21.36
C THR A 442 -25.48 14.11 20.52
N ILE A 443 -26.70 13.68 20.84
CA ILE A 443 -27.51 12.78 19.98
C ILE A 443 -28.82 13.49 19.70
N GLY A 444 -29.22 13.58 18.43
CA GLY A 444 -30.43 14.32 18.03
C GLY A 444 -30.38 15.79 18.43
N GLY A 445 -29.18 16.40 18.53
CA GLY A 445 -28.96 17.77 18.93
C GLY A 445 -29.07 18.03 20.45
N ARG A 446 -29.24 16.98 21.28
CA ARG A 446 -29.32 17.09 22.75
C ARG A 446 -28.05 16.50 23.39
N PRO A 447 -27.53 17.10 24.47
CA PRO A 447 -26.40 16.54 25.21
C PRO A 447 -26.63 15.08 25.60
N ILE A 448 -25.59 14.25 25.53
CA ILE A 448 -25.67 12.85 25.92
C ILE A 448 -25.77 12.77 27.45
N GLU A 449 -26.90 12.21 27.98
CA GLU A 449 -27.14 11.94 29.40
C GLU A 449 -26.48 10.61 29.80
N ASN A 450 -25.65 10.61 30.84
CA ASN A 450 -24.82 9.46 31.23
C ASN A 450 -25.59 8.17 31.46
N ASP A 451 -26.72 8.25 32.13
CA ASP A 451 -27.53 7.08 32.59
C ASP A 451 -28.62 6.69 31.58
N ARG A 452 -28.88 7.52 30.57
CA ARG A 452 -29.84 7.20 29.52
C ARG A 452 -29.25 6.17 28.56
N THR A 453 -30.07 5.20 28.19
CA THR A 453 -29.74 4.20 27.16
C THR A 453 -30.24 4.69 25.81
N TYR A 454 -29.37 4.60 24.80
CA TYR A 454 -29.60 4.98 23.42
C TYR A 454 -29.51 3.77 22.51
N ALA A 455 -30.33 3.73 21.45
CA ALA A 455 -30.25 2.70 20.41
C ALA A 455 -29.26 3.11 19.32
N GLY A 456 -28.30 2.27 19.05
CA GLY A 456 -27.25 2.51 18.05
C GLY A 456 -27.09 1.36 17.06
N ALA A 457 -26.35 1.64 15.98
CA ALA A 457 -25.91 0.65 15.02
C ALA A 457 -24.41 0.80 14.73
N THR A 458 -23.82 -0.27 14.20
CA THR A 458 -22.43 -0.30 13.72
C THR A 458 -22.21 -1.50 12.80
N ASN A 459 -20.99 -1.70 12.34
CA ASN A 459 -20.59 -2.89 11.59
C ASN A 459 -20.05 -4.00 12.50
N SER A 460 -20.01 -5.25 11.97
CA SER A 460 -19.59 -6.43 12.73
C SER A 460 -18.11 -6.40 13.17
N TYR A 461 -17.24 -5.76 12.41
CA TYR A 461 -15.84 -5.59 12.78
C TYR A 461 -15.69 -4.69 14.00
N TYR A 462 -16.30 -3.48 13.96
CA TYR A 462 -16.26 -2.55 15.09
C TYR A 462 -16.95 -3.11 16.33
N ALA A 463 -18.05 -3.82 16.16
CA ALA A 463 -18.73 -4.50 17.26
C ALA A 463 -17.82 -5.53 17.96
N GLY A 464 -17.12 -6.36 17.20
CA GLY A 464 -16.14 -7.32 17.72
C GLY A 464 -14.96 -6.67 18.44
N LEU A 465 -14.56 -5.48 18.01
CA LEU A 465 -13.48 -4.70 18.62
C LEU A 465 -13.93 -3.98 19.89
N ALA A 466 -15.07 -3.29 19.85
CA ALA A 466 -15.43 -2.24 20.79
C ALA A 466 -16.62 -2.57 21.71
N LEU A 467 -17.50 -3.51 21.32
CA LEU A 467 -18.77 -3.77 22.01
C LEU A 467 -18.80 -5.10 22.79
N ARG A 468 -17.66 -5.63 23.23
CA ARG A 468 -17.57 -6.97 23.86
C ARG A 468 -18.48 -7.13 25.08
N ASP A 469 -18.66 -6.07 25.87
CA ASP A 469 -19.45 -6.05 27.10
C ASP A 469 -20.81 -5.30 26.94
N ILE A 470 -21.20 -5.03 25.68
CA ILE A 470 -22.44 -4.35 25.34
C ILE A 470 -23.36 -5.31 24.61
N SER A 471 -24.64 -5.37 25.06
CA SER A 471 -25.66 -6.20 24.41
C SER A 471 -25.86 -5.77 22.96
N GLN A 472 -25.71 -6.73 22.04
CA GLN A 472 -25.74 -6.50 20.60
C GLN A 472 -26.53 -7.57 19.86
N GLU A 473 -27.11 -7.19 18.72
CA GLU A 473 -27.89 -8.04 17.85
C GLU A 473 -27.29 -7.99 16.42
N ASN A 474 -26.92 -9.14 15.89
CA ASN A 474 -26.52 -9.25 14.49
C ASN A 474 -27.76 -9.37 13.60
N THR A 475 -28.02 -8.38 12.77
CA THR A 475 -29.19 -8.35 11.87
C THR A 475 -29.11 -9.38 10.74
N GLY A 476 -27.95 -9.98 10.51
CA GLY A 476 -27.70 -10.88 9.37
C GLY A 476 -27.55 -10.17 8.00
N ARG A 477 -27.91 -8.88 7.89
CA ARG A 477 -27.78 -8.12 6.62
C ARG A 477 -26.38 -7.60 6.44
N MET A 478 -25.88 -7.72 5.20
CA MET A 478 -24.62 -7.13 4.80
C MET A 478 -24.73 -5.60 4.76
N ARG A 479 -23.73 -4.90 5.30
CA ARG A 479 -23.67 -3.43 5.27
C ARG A 479 -23.71 -2.90 3.84
N LEU A 480 -22.98 -3.54 2.93
CA LEU A 480 -22.98 -3.22 1.49
C LEU A 480 -24.38 -3.28 0.87
N ASP A 481 -25.23 -4.26 1.24
CA ASP A 481 -26.58 -4.35 0.73
C ASP A 481 -27.48 -3.24 1.29
N VAL A 482 -27.25 -2.83 2.55
CA VAL A 482 -27.94 -1.68 3.14
C VAL A 482 -27.56 -0.40 2.42
N LEU A 483 -26.26 -0.17 2.20
CA LEU A 483 -25.75 0.97 1.45
C LEU A 483 -26.28 1.01 0.01
N THR A 484 -26.26 -0.14 -0.68
CA THR A 484 -26.76 -0.26 -2.05
C THR A 484 -28.25 0.08 -2.13
N GLY A 485 -29.07 -0.44 -1.20
CA GLY A 485 -30.50 -0.13 -1.10
C GLY A 485 -30.74 1.36 -0.85
N TYR A 486 -30.00 1.94 0.08
CA TYR A 486 -30.09 3.36 0.41
C TYR A 486 -29.80 4.26 -0.79
N VAL A 487 -28.71 3.98 -1.54
CA VAL A 487 -28.35 4.74 -2.75
C VAL A 487 -29.43 4.59 -3.83
N LYS A 488 -29.98 3.38 -4.04
CA LYS A 488 -31.10 3.14 -4.98
C LYS A 488 -32.35 3.93 -4.58
N ASP A 489 -32.73 3.91 -3.32
CA ASP A 489 -33.92 4.59 -2.82
C ASP A 489 -33.80 6.12 -2.93
N LYS A 490 -32.63 6.68 -2.69
CA LYS A 490 -32.36 8.12 -2.85
C LYS A 490 -32.21 8.53 -4.33
N GLY A 491 -31.80 7.63 -5.21
CA GLY A 491 -31.51 7.88 -6.62
C GLY A 491 -30.29 8.80 -6.85
N THR A 492 -30.19 9.89 -6.09
CA THR A 492 -29.02 10.79 -6.07
C THR A 492 -28.62 11.08 -4.65
N VAL A 493 -27.33 10.88 -4.34
CA VAL A 493 -26.74 11.19 -3.05
C VAL A 493 -25.81 12.40 -3.15
N THR A 494 -25.77 13.18 -2.09
CA THR A 494 -24.96 14.42 -2.02
C THR A 494 -23.98 14.31 -0.85
N PRO A 495 -22.69 14.67 -1.03
CA PRO A 495 -21.73 14.62 0.05
C PRO A 495 -22.09 15.59 1.17
N ALA A 496 -22.12 15.10 2.40
CA ALA A 496 -22.37 15.90 3.59
C ALA A 496 -21.05 16.20 4.32
N TYR A 497 -20.85 17.46 4.65
CA TYR A 497 -19.73 17.96 5.47
C TYR A 497 -20.34 18.86 6.54
N ASP A 498 -20.78 18.28 7.64
CA ASP A 498 -21.57 18.97 8.66
C ASP A 498 -20.88 19.06 10.03
N GLY A 499 -19.59 18.68 10.10
CA GLY A 499 -18.77 18.79 11.30
C GLY A 499 -19.24 17.88 12.42
N ARG A 500 -19.84 16.73 12.11
CA ARG A 500 -20.35 15.77 13.11
C ARG A 500 -19.25 15.13 13.94
N ARG A 501 -18.02 15.11 13.44
CA ARG A 501 -16.81 14.60 14.09
C ARG A 501 -15.72 15.66 14.06
N VAL A 502 -15.17 16.03 15.23
CA VAL A 502 -14.04 16.96 15.37
C VAL A 502 -13.05 16.37 16.35
N VAL A 503 -11.81 16.12 15.89
CA VAL A 503 -10.72 15.52 16.69
C VAL A 503 -9.51 16.45 16.69
N ILE A 504 -9.10 16.93 17.86
CA ILE A 504 -8.01 17.90 18.05
C ILE A 504 -6.97 17.27 18.99
N GLY A 505 -5.70 17.43 18.68
CA GLY A 505 -4.58 17.09 19.58
C GLY A 505 -4.17 15.61 19.58
N GLN A 506 -4.95 14.67 19.06
CA GLN A 506 -4.49 13.32 18.78
C GLN A 506 -3.80 13.32 17.40
N ARG A 507 -2.47 13.06 17.38
CA ARG A 507 -1.88 12.46 16.18
C ARG A 507 -2.67 11.17 15.95
N ARG A 508 -3.26 11.02 14.77
CA ARG A 508 -3.84 9.74 14.35
C ARG A 508 -2.81 8.65 14.63
N ARG A 509 -3.03 7.83 15.64
CA ARG A 509 -2.52 6.47 15.66
C ARG A 509 -3.44 5.72 14.71
N ASP A 510 -3.35 6.04 13.45
CA ASP A 510 -3.89 5.20 12.41
C ASP A 510 -3.04 3.95 12.46
N GLY A 511 -3.57 2.93 13.15
CA GLY A 511 -3.10 1.56 12.98
C GLY A 511 -3.47 1.16 11.55
N ARG A 512 -2.79 1.71 10.58
CA ARG A 512 -2.64 1.24 9.23
C ARG A 512 -1.26 0.70 9.09
#